data_79ab5c62fefa43b5289e5b337dcfd891
#
_entry.id   79ab5c62fefa43b5289e5b337dcfd891
#
_cell.length_a   1.000
_cell.length_b   1.000
_cell.length_c   1.000
_cell.angle_alpha   90.00
_cell.angle_beta   90.00
_cell.angle_gamma   90.00
#
_symmetry.space_group_name_H-M   'P 1'
#
loop_
_entity.id
_entity.type
_entity.pdbx_description
1 polymer ?
#
loop_
_entity_poly.entity_id
_entity_poly.type
_entity_poly.pdbx_seq_one_letter_code
_entity_poly.pdbx_strand_id
1 'polypeptide(L)'
;VDIPFLTPLDYHYFFFSDGFYITISILTIVALLSFKLYRFYFYRLFAIVTWILFIGSLSQYFDSAFNGFSFPERRWVYILALSSSALCGLFIQHLSTLNMKYYLIRTMPVCIIALLYVLLSPTHPLALIVGIILLMVLAVILKFSLWRYKKLTVAILVLIVMIQQIVILDNNKNMAIKPYQQSISTLKQHDYHSNYVNQLIKKINQNATGPFNRIDYMSDYALNSPFIYHYNGISLYSSIFNGDILKYYDKTLQINMPIDKNSTYRLLGNRQNLLSLWNVNDRIRVNHDDNLPYGFKINSEHKDNKVRWIHSKNTIHYPSAHITNKVFSNKELKSPLDKEQAMLQGIVSNNTKDVNTHFKA
;
A
#
# COMPACT_ATOMS: atom_id res chain seq x y z
N VAL A 1 -10.09 -22.45 -16.98
CA VAL A 1 -11.09 -21.61 -17.67
C VAL A 1 -11.12 -20.29 -16.94
N ASP A 2 -10.41 -19.30 -17.49
CA ASP A 2 -10.41 -17.96 -16.95
C ASP A 2 -11.77 -17.31 -17.22
N ILE A 3 -12.58 -17.18 -16.20
CA ILE A 3 -13.79 -16.38 -16.27
C ILE A 3 -13.33 -14.92 -16.16
N PRO A 4 -13.49 -14.06 -17.19
CA PRO A 4 -12.87 -12.72 -17.23
C PRO A 4 -13.26 -11.77 -16.09
N PHE A 5 -14.31 -12.09 -15.33
CA PHE A 5 -14.81 -11.31 -14.19
C PHE A 5 -14.50 -11.94 -12.83
N LEU A 6 -14.00 -13.17 -12.80
CA LEU A 6 -13.73 -13.95 -11.60
C LEU A 6 -12.32 -14.54 -11.64
N THR A 7 -11.34 -13.77 -12.05
CA THR A 7 -9.94 -14.19 -11.87
C THR A 7 -9.65 -14.27 -10.38
N PRO A 8 -9.26 -15.45 -9.86
CA PRO A 8 -8.78 -15.51 -8.48
C PRO A 8 -7.64 -14.51 -8.34
N LEU A 9 -7.68 -13.70 -7.31
CA LEU A 9 -6.54 -12.92 -6.92
C LEU A 9 -5.39 -13.91 -6.70
N ASP A 10 -4.33 -13.80 -7.48
CA ASP A 10 -3.09 -14.61 -7.37
C ASP A 10 -2.33 -14.41 -6.05
N TYR A 11 -2.98 -13.87 -5.08
CA TYR A 11 -2.47 -13.70 -3.74
C TYR A 11 -3.11 -14.76 -2.86
N HIS A 12 -2.29 -15.54 -2.19
CA HIS A 12 -2.64 -16.59 -1.21
C HIS A 12 -3.48 -16.07 -0.01
N TYR A 13 -4.50 -15.31 -0.28
CA TYR A 13 -5.28 -14.57 0.71
C TYR A 13 -6.66 -15.15 0.78
N PHE A 14 -6.90 -15.89 1.85
CA PHE A 14 -8.23 -16.38 2.16
C PHE A 14 -9.12 -15.23 2.63
N PHE A 15 -10.32 -15.17 2.09
CA PHE A 15 -11.36 -14.19 2.37
C PHE A 15 -11.60 -13.93 3.87
N PHE A 16 -11.34 -14.92 4.73
CA PHE A 16 -11.49 -14.84 6.17
C PHE A 16 -10.24 -14.41 6.95
N SER A 17 -9.07 -14.40 6.32
CA SER A 17 -7.80 -14.10 7.00
C SER A 17 -7.11 -12.83 6.51
N ASP A 18 -7.64 -12.20 5.47
CA ASP A 18 -6.88 -11.32 4.62
C ASP A 18 -7.08 -9.84 4.77
N GLY A 19 -7.99 -9.48 5.55
CA GLY A 19 -8.08 -8.08 5.86
C GLY A 19 -7.15 -7.77 7.02
N PHE A 20 -6.06 -7.07 6.78
CA PHE A 20 -5.41 -6.30 7.84
C PHE A 20 -6.45 -5.52 8.66
N TYR A 21 -7.60 -5.30 8.07
CA TYR A 21 -8.68 -4.47 8.59
C TYR A 21 -9.93 -5.23 8.99
N ILE A 22 -10.24 -6.44 8.43
CA ILE A 22 -11.58 -6.99 8.64
C ILE A 22 -11.63 -8.49 8.45
N THR A 23 -12.09 -9.17 9.47
CA THR A 23 -12.55 -10.54 9.39
C THR A 23 -14.07 -10.57 9.47
N ILE A 24 -14.70 -11.11 8.44
CA ILE A 24 -16.15 -11.32 8.46
C ILE A 24 -16.43 -12.50 9.37
N SER A 25 -17.25 -12.29 10.39
CA SER A 25 -17.69 -13.37 11.25
C SER A 25 -18.52 -14.39 10.47
N ILE A 26 -18.36 -15.68 10.76
CA ILE A 26 -19.23 -16.75 10.26
C ILE A 26 -20.72 -16.47 10.51
N LEU A 27 -21.03 -15.70 11.56
CA LEU A 27 -22.36 -15.22 11.88
C LEU A 27 -22.96 -14.40 10.73
N THR A 28 -22.12 -13.65 9.98
CA THR A 28 -22.59 -12.87 8.82
C THR A 28 -23.18 -13.77 7.73
N ILE A 29 -22.59 -14.95 7.49
CA ILE A 29 -23.11 -15.92 6.50
C ILE A 29 -24.48 -16.42 6.94
N VAL A 30 -24.64 -16.79 8.23
CA VAL A 30 -25.94 -17.23 8.76
C VAL A 30 -26.97 -16.11 8.70
N ALA A 31 -26.57 -14.88 8.99
CA ALA A 31 -27.44 -13.73 8.87
C ALA A 31 -27.87 -13.51 7.40
N LEU A 32 -26.96 -13.54 6.45
CA LEU A 32 -27.27 -13.44 5.02
C LEU A 32 -28.24 -14.52 4.55
N LEU A 33 -28.12 -15.75 5.03
CA LEU A 33 -28.99 -16.88 4.70
C LEU A 33 -30.34 -16.84 5.42
N SER A 34 -30.54 -15.92 6.38
CA SER A 34 -31.77 -15.83 7.18
C SER A 34 -32.85 -15.00 6.49
N PHE A 35 -33.31 -15.44 5.33
CA PHE A 35 -34.26 -14.72 4.46
C PHE A 35 -35.57 -14.32 5.13
N LYS A 36 -36.05 -15.03 6.15
CA LYS A 36 -37.24 -14.62 6.93
C LYS A 36 -37.11 -13.23 7.57
N LEU A 37 -35.89 -12.79 7.86
CA LEU A 37 -35.61 -11.51 8.49
C LEU A 37 -35.56 -10.35 7.47
N TYR A 38 -35.52 -10.63 6.17
CA TYR A 38 -35.55 -9.59 5.12
C TYR A 38 -36.88 -8.80 5.08
N ARG A 39 -37.90 -9.27 5.80
CA ARG A 39 -39.12 -8.50 6.00
C ARG A 39 -38.89 -7.19 6.77
N PHE A 40 -37.86 -7.14 7.61
CA PHE A 40 -37.50 -5.93 8.34
C PHE A 40 -36.66 -5.02 7.46
N TYR A 41 -37.04 -3.74 7.35
CA TYR A 41 -36.42 -2.80 6.42
C TYR A 41 -34.90 -2.67 6.57
N PHE A 42 -34.42 -2.34 7.77
CA PHE A 42 -32.98 -2.17 7.99
C PHE A 42 -32.21 -3.49 7.83
N TYR A 43 -32.78 -4.61 8.23
CA TYR A 43 -32.16 -5.92 8.01
C TYR A 43 -31.96 -6.18 6.51
N ARG A 44 -33.02 -5.97 5.72
CA ARG A 44 -32.94 -6.12 4.26
C ARG A 44 -31.93 -5.18 3.64
N LEU A 45 -31.90 -3.91 4.07
CA LEU A 45 -30.94 -2.92 3.57
C LEU A 45 -29.49 -3.39 3.77
N PHE A 46 -29.11 -3.71 5.01
CA PHE A 46 -27.76 -4.15 5.31
C PHE A 46 -27.44 -5.53 4.71
N ALA A 47 -28.41 -6.44 4.59
CA ALA A 47 -28.21 -7.71 3.92
C ALA A 47 -27.90 -7.53 2.43
N ILE A 48 -28.65 -6.67 1.72
CA ILE A 48 -28.42 -6.39 0.29
C ILE A 48 -27.05 -5.72 0.11
N VAL A 49 -26.71 -4.71 0.91
CA VAL A 49 -25.41 -4.04 0.84
C VAL A 49 -24.29 -5.05 1.10
N THR A 50 -24.41 -5.88 2.14
CA THR A 50 -23.42 -6.91 2.45
C THR A 50 -23.27 -7.92 1.31
N TRP A 51 -24.37 -8.35 0.66
CA TRP A 51 -24.32 -9.23 -0.51
C TRP A 51 -23.58 -8.58 -1.69
N ILE A 52 -23.91 -7.32 -2.02
CA ILE A 52 -23.25 -6.60 -3.12
C ILE A 52 -21.74 -6.50 -2.87
N LEU A 53 -21.37 -6.10 -1.66
CA LEU A 53 -19.95 -5.97 -1.29
C LEU A 53 -19.23 -7.33 -1.24
N PHE A 54 -19.92 -8.37 -0.73
CA PHE A 54 -19.38 -9.72 -0.66
C PHE A 54 -19.12 -10.30 -2.05
N ILE A 55 -20.10 -10.23 -2.94
CA ILE A 55 -19.96 -10.70 -4.33
C ILE A 55 -18.96 -9.83 -5.08
N GLY A 56 -19.02 -8.52 -4.88
CA GLY A 56 -18.09 -7.56 -5.49
C GLY A 56 -16.63 -7.84 -5.10
N SER A 57 -16.38 -8.31 -3.87
CA SER A 57 -15.02 -8.64 -3.40
C SER A 57 -14.35 -9.80 -4.17
N LEU A 58 -15.13 -10.55 -4.95
CA LEU A 58 -14.60 -11.60 -5.84
C LEU A 58 -14.10 -11.03 -7.17
N SER A 59 -14.30 -9.75 -7.46
CA SER A 59 -13.93 -9.10 -8.70
C SER A 59 -12.82 -8.06 -8.49
N GLN A 60 -11.74 -8.19 -9.25
CA GLN A 60 -10.66 -7.19 -9.28
C GLN A 60 -11.13 -5.84 -9.85
N TYR A 61 -12.08 -5.84 -10.76
CA TYR A 61 -12.67 -4.62 -11.33
C TYR A 61 -13.48 -3.84 -10.28
N PHE A 62 -14.22 -4.57 -9.44
CA PHE A 62 -14.93 -3.95 -8.33
C PHE A 62 -13.96 -3.31 -7.33
N ASP A 63 -12.88 -4.00 -7.03
CA ASP A 63 -11.81 -3.53 -6.16
C ASP A 63 -11.13 -2.27 -6.73
N SER A 64 -10.76 -2.30 -8.03
CA SER A 64 -10.20 -1.16 -8.73
C SER A 64 -11.14 0.05 -8.77
N ALA A 65 -12.45 -0.16 -8.91
CA ALA A 65 -13.44 0.92 -8.94
C ALA A 65 -13.42 1.76 -7.64
N PHE A 66 -13.22 1.11 -6.48
CA PHE A 66 -13.06 1.81 -5.20
C PHE A 66 -11.68 2.48 -5.03
N ASN A 67 -10.74 2.20 -5.90
CA ASN A 67 -9.41 2.82 -5.93
C ASN A 67 -9.20 3.72 -7.17
N GLY A 68 -10.26 4.36 -7.64
CA GLY A 68 -10.21 5.28 -8.78
C GLY A 68 -9.81 4.61 -10.10
N PHE A 69 -10.24 3.36 -10.31
CA PHE A 69 -9.90 2.51 -11.45
C PHE A 69 -8.39 2.27 -11.64
N SER A 70 -7.62 2.41 -10.57
CA SER A 70 -6.21 2.08 -10.51
C SER A 70 -5.99 0.62 -10.05
N PHE A 71 -4.80 0.31 -9.57
CA PHE A 71 -4.46 -1.02 -9.10
C PHE A 71 -5.46 -1.52 -8.03
N PRO A 72 -5.93 -2.80 -8.07
CA PRO A 72 -6.88 -3.34 -7.11
C PRO A 72 -6.24 -3.40 -5.71
N GLU A 73 -6.75 -2.58 -4.80
CA GLU A 73 -6.37 -2.54 -3.39
C GLU A 73 -7.63 -2.61 -2.54
N ARG A 74 -7.74 -3.57 -1.64
CA ARG A 74 -8.94 -3.82 -0.83
C ARG A 74 -9.21 -2.75 0.23
N ARG A 75 -8.94 -1.48 -0.07
CA ARG A 75 -9.11 -0.36 0.87
C ARG A 75 -10.56 -0.12 1.30
N TRP A 76 -11.54 -0.50 0.49
CA TRP A 76 -12.97 -0.34 0.75
C TRP A 76 -13.57 -1.40 1.71
N VAL A 77 -12.80 -2.42 2.08
CA VAL A 77 -13.28 -3.58 2.88
C VAL A 77 -13.85 -3.15 4.24
N TYR A 78 -13.45 -1.98 4.77
CA TYR A 78 -14.07 -1.41 5.98
C TYR A 78 -15.58 -1.15 5.82
N ILE A 79 -16.06 -0.88 4.59
CA ILE A 79 -17.50 -0.72 4.32
C ILE A 79 -18.21 -2.06 4.45
N LEU A 80 -17.59 -3.13 3.97
CA LEU A 80 -18.09 -4.50 4.15
C LEU A 80 -18.15 -4.89 5.63
N ALA A 81 -17.14 -4.50 6.43
CA ALA A 81 -17.18 -4.75 7.87
C ALA A 81 -18.30 -4.00 8.57
N LEU A 82 -18.46 -2.73 8.24
CA LEU A 82 -19.53 -1.92 8.80
C LEU A 82 -20.91 -2.55 8.48
N SER A 83 -21.15 -2.91 7.23
CA SER A 83 -22.41 -3.50 6.80
C SER A 83 -22.66 -4.88 7.41
N SER A 84 -21.63 -5.74 7.45
CA SER A 84 -21.71 -7.07 8.06
C SER A 84 -21.91 -7.01 9.57
N SER A 85 -21.24 -6.09 10.27
CA SER A 85 -21.41 -5.89 11.71
C SER A 85 -22.83 -5.39 12.04
N ALA A 86 -23.34 -4.44 11.28
CA ALA A 86 -24.73 -3.97 11.43
C ALA A 86 -25.72 -5.11 11.17
N LEU A 87 -25.52 -5.91 10.13
CA LEU A 87 -26.35 -7.07 9.82
C LEU A 87 -26.32 -8.11 10.95
N CYS A 88 -25.15 -8.41 11.53
CA CYS A 88 -25.02 -9.31 12.67
C CYS A 88 -25.74 -8.78 13.93
N GLY A 89 -25.65 -7.49 14.21
CA GLY A 89 -26.37 -6.84 15.29
C GLY A 89 -27.89 -6.96 15.13
N LEU A 90 -28.38 -6.68 13.91
CA LEU A 90 -29.81 -6.83 13.58
C LEU A 90 -30.27 -8.31 13.62
N PHE A 91 -29.42 -9.24 13.21
CA PHE A 91 -29.69 -10.67 13.32
C PHE A 91 -29.89 -11.07 14.78
N ILE A 92 -28.98 -10.67 15.67
CA ILE A 92 -29.09 -10.93 17.12
C ILE A 92 -30.35 -10.25 17.67
N GLN A 93 -30.65 -9.02 17.29
CA GLN A 93 -31.85 -8.30 17.73
C GLN A 93 -33.14 -9.05 17.39
N HIS A 94 -33.22 -9.64 16.19
CA HIS A 94 -34.39 -10.35 15.70
C HIS A 94 -34.34 -11.86 15.91
N LEU A 95 -33.32 -12.39 16.63
CA LEU A 95 -33.13 -13.80 16.86
C LEU A 95 -34.37 -14.47 17.49
N SER A 96 -35.01 -13.80 18.45
CA SER A 96 -36.22 -14.30 19.15
C SER A 96 -37.44 -14.49 18.24
N THR A 97 -37.43 -13.90 17.04
CA THR A 97 -38.53 -14.05 16.04
C THR A 97 -38.36 -15.33 15.20
N LEU A 98 -37.22 -16.01 15.30
CA LEU A 98 -36.95 -17.24 14.60
C LEU A 98 -37.30 -18.45 15.47
N ASN A 99 -37.82 -19.51 14.84
CA ASN A 99 -37.95 -20.79 15.52
C ASN A 99 -36.65 -21.60 15.41
N MET A 100 -36.43 -22.50 16.37
CA MET A 100 -35.23 -23.31 16.47
C MET A 100 -34.97 -24.13 15.18
N LYS A 101 -36.01 -24.74 14.61
CA LYS A 101 -35.89 -25.53 13.38
C LYS A 101 -35.33 -24.69 12.23
N TYR A 102 -35.86 -23.48 12.03
CA TYR A 102 -35.39 -22.58 10.99
C TYR A 102 -33.94 -22.14 11.22
N TYR A 103 -33.61 -21.81 12.50
CA TYR A 103 -32.23 -21.45 12.87
C TYR A 103 -31.25 -22.57 12.56
N LEU A 104 -31.55 -23.81 12.97
CA LEU A 104 -30.67 -24.97 12.73
C LEU A 104 -30.50 -25.26 11.24
N ILE A 105 -31.57 -25.18 10.43
CA ILE A 105 -31.47 -25.41 8.96
C ILE A 105 -30.48 -24.44 8.32
N ARG A 106 -30.36 -23.20 8.83
CA ARG A 106 -29.42 -22.19 8.27
C ARG A 106 -28.04 -22.28 8.86
N THR A 107 -27.92 -22.67 10.11
CA THR A 107 -26.65 -22.69 10.85
C THR A 107 -25.86 -23.97 10.63
N MET A 108 -26.51 -25.15 10.61
CA MET A 108 -25.85 -26.46 10.52
C MET A 108 -24.96 -26.59 9.26
N PRO A 109 -25.42 -26.27 8.04
CA PRO A 109 -24.56 -26.37 6.86
C PRO A 109 -23.32 -25.46 6.97
N VAL A 110 -23.49 -24.27 7.50
CA VAL A 110 -22.39 -23.31 7.67
C VAL A 110 -21.38 -23.83 8.69
N CYS A 111 -21.86 -24.40 9.82
CA CYS A 111 -20.99 -25.03 10.81
C CYS A 111 -20.25 -26.24 10.26
N ILE A 112 -20.91 -27.09 9.47
CA ILE A 112 -20.29 -28.27 8.86
C ILE A 112 -19.18 -27.85 7.89
N ILE A 113 -19.45 -26.90 7.00
CA ILE A 113 -18.44 -26.37 6.06
C ILE A 113 -17.26 -25.75 6.82
N ALA A 114 -17.55 -24.93 7.84
CA ALA A 114 -16.51 -24.30 8.66
C ALA A 114 -15.67 -25.36 9.41
N LEU A 115 -16.30 -26.40 9.97
CA LEU A 115 -15.60 -27.48 10.66
C LEU A 115 -14.72 -28.29 9.72
N LEU A 116 -15.24 -28.65 8.55
CA LEU A 116 -14.45 -29.32 7.50
C LEU A 116 -13.24 -28.47 7.09
N TYR A 117 -13.42 -27.18 6.94
CA TYR A 117 -12.31 -26.28 6.65
C TYR A 117 -11.28 -26.25 7.78
N VAL A 118 -11.72 -26.20 9.06
CA VAL A 118 -10.81 -26.25 10.21
C VAL A 118 -10.01 -27.57 10.25
N LEU A 119 -10.67 -28.69 9.94
CA LEU A 119 -10.03 -30.01 9.98
C LEU A 119 -9.04 -30.21 8.82
N LEU A 120 -9.33 -29.63 7.64
CA LEU A 120 -8.49 -29.77 6.45
C LEU A 120 -7.42 -28.69 6.35
N SER A 121 -7.57 -27.59 7.07
CA SER A 121 -6.62 -26.47 7.02
C SER A 121 -5.38 -26.74 7.86
N PRO A 122 -4.17 -26.57 7.29
CA PRO A 122 -2.93 -26.71 8.07
C PRO A 122 -2.73 -25.61 9.11
N THR A 123 -3.48 -24.49 9.04
CA THR A 123 -3.31 -23.30 9.87
C THR A 123 -4.23 -23.24 11.10
N HIS A 124 -5.13 -24.23 11.27
CA HIS A 124 -6.08 -24.32 12.38
C HIS A 124 -6.72 -22.97 12.76
N PRO A 125 -7.64 -22.44 11.97
CA PRO A 125 -8.14 -21.08 12.14
C PRO A 125 -9.02 -20.96 13.40
N LEU A 126 -8.42 -20.62 14.52
CA LEU A 126 -9.10 -20.45 15.84
C LEU A 126 -10.30 -19.49 15.75
N ALA A 127 -10.23 -18.49 14.90
CA ALA A 127 -11.33 -17.55 14.69
C ALA A 127 -12.62 -18.22 14.20
N LEU A 128 -12.53 -19.27 13.37
CA LEU A 128 -13.68 -20.04 12.92
C LEU A 128 -14.25 -20.90 14.06
N ILE A 129 -13.38 -21.49 14.89
CA ILE A 129 -13.81 -22.27 16.07
C ILE A 129 -14.60 -21.39 17.03
N VAL A 130 -14.08 -20.19 17.34
CA VAL A 130 -14.80 -19.22 18.18
C VAL A 130 -16.12 -18.80 17.55
N GLY A 131 -16.15 -18.63 16.23
CA GLY A 131 -17.38 -18.35 15.48
C GLY A 131 -18.40 -19.47 15.58
N ILE A 132 -17.99 -20.74 15.49
CA ILE A 132 -18.88 -21.90 15.68
C ILE A 132 -19.44 -21.90 17.12
N ILE A 133 -18.59 -21.64 18.13
CA ILE A 133 -19.03 -21.52 19.53
C ILE A 133 -20.08 -20.42 19.66
N LEU A 134 -19.89 -19.26 19.03
CA LEU A 134 -20.87 -18.17 19.03
C LEU A 134 -22.22 -18.64 18.47
N LEU A 135 -22.22 -19.38 17.36
CA LEU A 135 -23.46 -19.91 16.77
C LEU A 135 -24.14 -20.94 17.70
N MET A 136 -23.38 -21.77 18.41
CA MET A 136 -23.92 -22.71 19.41
C MET A 136 -24.54 -21.96 20.61
N VAL A 137 -23.87 -20.93 21.10
CA VAL A 137 -24.42 -20.09 22.19
C VAL A 137 -25.72 -19.43 21.79
N LEU A 138 -25.82 -18.92 20.53
CA LEU A 138 -27.09 -18.37 20.02
C LEU A 138 -28.19 -19.42 19.94
N ALA A 139 -27.87 -20.68 19.59
CA ALA A 139 -28.83 -21.79 19.62
C ALA A 139 -29.35 -22.06 21.04
N VAL A 140 -28.47 -22.06 22.04
CA VAL A 140 -28.84 -22.23 23.47
C VAL A 140 -29.75 -21.10 23.95
N ILE A 141 -29.38 -19.84 23.60
CA ILE A 141 -30.20 -18.66 23.93
C ILE A 141 -31.59 -18.78 23.32
N LEU A 142 -31.70 -19.22 22.08
CA LEU A 142 -32.98 -19.40 21.40
C LEU A 142 -33.78 -20.56 22.01
N LYS A 143 -33.15 -21.72 22.26
CA LYS A 143 -33.80 -22.92 22.82
C LYS A 143 -34.43 -22.68 24.20
N PHE A 144 -33.68 -22.03 25.08
CA PHE A 144 -34.10 -21.83 26.48
C PHE A 144 -34.74 -20.46 26.69
N SER A 145 -35.02 -19.70 25.63
CA SER A 145 -35.61 -18.36 25.70
C SER A 145 -34.90 -17.45 26.72
N LEU A 146 -33.57 -17.58 26.77
CA LEU A 146 -32.72 -16.80 27.70
C LEU A 146 -32.74 -15.31 27.44
N TRP A 147 -33.38 -14.89 26.36
CA TRP A 147 -33.56 -13.48 25.99
C TRP A 147 -34.29 -12.67 27.06
N ARG A 148 -35.03 -13.32 27.96
CA ARG A 148 -35.63 -12.66 29.13
C ARG A 148 -34.58 -12.07 30.06
N TYR A 149 -33.36 -12.63 30.10
CA TYR A 149 -32.21 -12.12 30.86
C TYR A 149 -31.34 -11.22 30.00
N LYS A 150 -31.95 -10.24 29.31
CA LYS A 150 -31.38 -9.43 28.24
C LYS A 150 -29.95 -8.90 28.55
N LYS A 151 -29.76 -8.32 29.73
CA LYS A 151 -28.45 -7.75 30.13
C LYS A 151 -27.34 -8.80 30.15
N LEU A 152 -27.59 -9.96 30.80
CA LEU A 152 -26.61 -11.04 30.87
C LEU A 152 -26.34 -11.67 29.52
N THR A 153 -27.37 -11.90 28.72
CA THR A 153 -27.27 -12.44 27.36
C THR A 153 -26.44 -11.54 26.46
N VAL A 154 -26.68 -10.23 26.48
CA VAL A 154 -25.90 -9.26 25.71
C VAL A 154 -24.44 -9.23 26.20
N ALA A 155 -24.20 -9.24 27.52
CA ALA A 155 -22.84 -9.26 28.07
C ALA A 155 -22.04 -10.50 27.61
N ILE A 156 -22.66 -11.69 27.62
CA ILE A 156 -22.03 -12.93 27.15
C ILE A 156 -21.70 -12.84 25.67
N LEU A 157 -22.63 -12.35 24.84
CA LEU A 157 -22.42 -12.21 23.40
C LEU A 157 -21.30 -11.22 23.08
N VAL A 158 -21.28 -10.07 23.76
CA VAL A 158 -20.21 -9.09 23.61
C VAL A 158 -18.86 -9.69 23.98
N LEU A 159 -18.78 -10.43 25.10
CA LEU A 159 -17.55 -11.09 25.53
C LEU A 159 -17.04 -12.08 24.46
N ILE A 160 -17.92 -12.94 23.91
CA ILE A 160 -17.52 -13.90 22.87
C ILE A 160 -17.03 -13.20 21.61
N VAL A 161 -17.73 -12.13 21.17
CA VAL A 161 -17.31 -11.33 20.02
C VAL A 161 -15.96 -10.65 20.28
N MET A 162 -15.73 -10.11 21.48
CA MET A 162 -14.43 -9.55 21.86
C MET A 162 -13.31 -10.60 21.81
N ILE A 163 -13.56 -11.80 22.35
CA ILE A 163 -12.58 -12.90 22.25
C ILE A 163 -12.31 -13.25 20.80
N GLN A 164 -13.33 -13.34 19.96
CA GLN A 164 -13.17 -13.60 18.54
C GLN A 164 -12.28 -12.54 17.87
N GLN A 165 -12.52 -11.25 18.15
CA GLN A 165 -11.71 -10.16 17.58
C GLN A 165 -10.25 -10.21 18.08
N ILE A 166 -10.01 -10.51 19.33
CA ILE A 166 -8.65 -10.67 19.88
C ILE A 166 -7.91 -11.80 19.16
N VAL A 167 -8.55 -12.96 18.97
CA VAL A 167 -7.96 -14.10 18.24
C VAL A 167 -7.62 -13.73 16.80
N ILE A 168 -8.52 -13.01 16.13
CA ILE A 168 -8.31 -12.53 14.76
C ILE A 168 -7.13 -11.56 14.71
N LEU A 169 -7.09 -10.58 15.60
CA LEU A 169 -6.02 -9.58 15.66
C LEU A 169 -4.66 -10.24 15.93
N ASP A 170 -4.60 -11.21 16.84
CA ASP A 170 -3.36 -11.92 17.13
C ASP A 170 -2.89 -12.74 15.92
N ASN A 171 -3.81 -13.43 15.25
CA ASN A 171 -3.48 -14.17 14.03
C ASN A 171 -2.98 -13.23 12.91
N ASN A 172 -3.66 -12.13 12.66
CA ASN A 172 -3.26 -11.14 11.66
C ASN A 172 -1.91 -10.50 11.99
N LYS A 173 -1.67 -10.18 13.28
CA LYS A 173 -0.37 -9.70 13.75
C LYS A 173 0.75 -10.71 13.45
N ASN A 174 0.52 -11.98 13.77
CA ASN A 174 1.52 -13.02 13.57
C ASN A 174 1.81 -13.30 12.08
N MET A 175 0.80 -13.25 11.23
CA MET A 175 0.94 -13.54 9.79
C MET A 175 1.40 -12.33 8.98
N ALA A 176 0.84 -11.15 9.22
CA ALA A 176 1.05 -9.98 8.37
C ALA A 176 2.11 -9.01 8.91
N ILE A 177 2.24 -8.85 10.23
CA ILE A 177 3.14 -7.86 10.84
C ILE A 177 4.45 -8.47 11.29
N LYS A 178 4.40 -9.60 12.02
CA LYS A 178 5.58 -10.20 12.64
C LYS A 178 6.72 -10.53 11.67
N PRO A 179 6.48 -11.01 10.43
CA PRO A 179 7.55 -11.25 9.46
C PRO A 179 8.31 -9.98 9.08
N TYR A 180 7.66 -8.81 9.17
CA TYR A 180 8.25 -7.50 8.82
C TYR A 180 8.65 -6.69 10.06
N GLN A 181 8.42 -7.24 11.25
CA GLN A 181 8.80 -6.58 12.50
C GLN A 181 10.31 -6.63 12.69
N GLN A 182 10.92 -5.47 12.78
CA GLN A 182 12.34 -5.35 13.10
C GLN A 182 12.52 -4.64 14.45
N SER A 183 13.58 -5.02 15.18
CA SER A 183 13.90 -4.33 16.42
C SER A 183 14.40 -2.91 16.14
N ILE A 184 14.22 -2.00 17.10
CA ILE A 184 14.77 -0.63 16.99
C ILE A 184 16.29 -0.65 16.81
N SER A 185 16.98 -1.61 17.43
CA SER A 185 18.43 -1.79 17.24
C SER A 185 18.76 -2.17 15.80
N THR A 186 17.98 -3.06 15.18
CA THR A 186 18.13 -3.45 13.78
C THR A 186 17.88 -2.27 12.84
N LEU A 187 16.83 -1.47 13.10
CA LEU A 187 16.55 -0.26 12.32
C LEU A 187 17.69 0.77 12.39
N LYS A 188 18.35 0.91 13.55
CA LYS A 188 19.50 1.81 13.73
C LYS A 188 20.77 1.31 13.06
N GLN A 189 20.90 0.01 12.84
CA GLN A 189 22.02 -0.62 12.16
C GLN A 189 21.83 -0.73 10.65
N HIS A 190 20.59 -0.66 10.18
CA HIS A 190 20.24 -0.72 8.77
C HIS A 190 20.36 0.64 8.07
N ASP A 191 20.44 0.60 6.75
CA ASP A 191 20.43 1.76 5.87
C ASP A 191 19.18 2.65 6.02
N TYR A 192 18.09 2.13 6.60
CA TYR A 192 16.86 2.88 6.83
C TYR A 192 16.99 3.99 7.88
N HIS A 193 17.81 3.81 8.93
CA HIS A 193 18.06 4.82 9.96
C HIS A 193 19.49 4.72 10.49
N SER A 194 20.47 4.64 9.58
CA SER A 194 21.88 4.51 9.92
C SER A 194 22.44 5.79 10.56
N ASN A 195 23.13 5.63 11.69
CA ASN A 195 23.87 6.73 12.31
C ASN A 195 24.97 7.27 11.39
N TYR A 196 25.63 6.38 10.65
CA TYR A 196 26.65 6.76 9.69
C TYR A 196 26.08 7.64 8.58
N VAL A 197 24.97 7.22 7.95
CA VAL A 197 24.29 7.98 6.88
C VAL A 197 23.85 9.34 7.40
N ASN A 198 23.29 9.39 8.61
CA ASN A 198 22.87 10.66 9.21
C ASN A 198 24.03 11.64 9.41
N GLN A 199 25.19 11.15 9.90
CA GLN A 199 26.38 11.96 10.04
C GLN A 199 26.94 12.38 8.68
N LEU A 200 26.97 11.47 7.70
CA LEU A 200 27.45 11.77 6.35
C LEU A 200 26.58 12.86 5.70
N ILE A 201 25.24 12.72 5.75
CA ILE A 201 24.32 13.70 5.18
C ILE A 201 24.43 15.07 5.89
N LYS A 202 24.57 15.09 7.21
CA LYS A 202 24.85 16.34 7.93
C LYS A 202 26.14 17.02 7.43
N LYS A 203 27.20 16.24 7.24
CA LYS A 203 28.48 16.77 6.71
C LYS A 203 28.33 17.27 5.27
N ILE A 204 27.56 16.56 4.42
CA ILE A 204 27.27 17.00 3.06
C ILE A 204 26.50 18.32 3.08
N ASN A 205 25.45 18.42 3.88
CA ASN A 205 24.62 19.63 3.98
C ASN A 205 25.41 20.84 4.51
N GLN A 206 26.32 20.64 5.47
CA GLN A 206 27.20 21.70 5.98
C GLN A 206 28.18 22.23 4.93
N ASN A 207 28.62 21.36 4.03
CA ASN A 207 29.57 21.71 2.96
C ASN A 207 28.89 22.07 1.63
N ALA A 208 27.56 22.11 1.59
CA ALA A 208 26.82 22.43 0.39
C ALA A 208 26.99 23.91 0.01
N THR A 209 27.33 24.15 -1.24
CA THR A 209 27.58 25.51 -1.78
C THR A 209 26.32 26.26 -2.19
N GLY A 210 25.12 25.69 -1.98
CA GLY A 210 23.87 26.33 -2.33
C GLY A 210 22.64 25.62 -1.79
N PRO A 211 21.47 26.31 -1.81
CA PRO A 211 20.25 25.79 -1.19
C PRO A 211 19.61 24.61 -1.97
N PHE A 212 20.00 24.39 -3.20
CA PHE A 212 19.41 23.38 -4.10
C PHE A 212 20.30 22.13 -4.27
N ASN A 213 21.30 21.93 -3.42
CA ASN A 213 22.10 20.70 -3.44
C ASN A 213 21.19 19.48 -3.23
N ARG A 214 21.29 18.50 -4.12
CA ARG A 214 20.53 17.24 -4.03
C ARG A 214 21.47 16.06 -3.87
N ILE A 215 20.96 15.07 -3.13
CA ILE A 215 21.64 13.78 -2.91
C ILE A 215 20.83 12.70 -3.61
N ASP A 216 21.50 11.92 -4.45
CA ASP A 216 20.97 10.68 -5.02
C ASP A 216 21.30 9.53 -4.07
N TYR A 217 20.39 9.22 -3.17
CA TYR A 217 20.50 8.13 -2.21
C TYR A 217 19.69 6.92 -2.69
N MET A 218 20.35 5.77 -2.79
CA MET A 218 19.72 4.52 -3.18
C MET A 218 20.04 3.42 -2.18
N SER A 219 19.00 2.86 -1.61
CA SER A 219 18.96 1.61 -0.87
C SER A 219 17.65 0.89 -1.15
N ASP A 220 17.51 -0.35 -0.72
CA ASP A 220 16.27 -1.12 -0.91
C ASP A 220 15.05 -0.48 -0.25
N TYR A 221 15.27 0.36 0.77
CA TYR A 221 14.22 0.99 1.60
C TYR A 221 14.13 2.51 1.46
N ALA A 222 14.76 3.11 0.46
CA ALA A 222 15.12 4.53 0.49
C ALA A 222 14.11 5.50 -0.11
N LEU A 223 12.90 5.09 -0.51
CA LEU A 223 11.99 5.96 -1.27
C LEU A 223 11.73 7.32 -0.62
N ASN A 224 11.49 7.33 0.68
CA ASN A 224 11.21 8.54 1.45
C ASN A 224 12.32 8.90 2.44
N SER A 225 13.53 8.38 2.23
CA SER A 225 14.69 8.71 3.04
C SER A 225 15.01 10.21 3.15
N PRO A 226 14.67 11.09 2.17
CA PRO A 226 14.81 12.53 2.33
C PRO A 226 14.10 13.09 3.57
N PHE A 227 12.95 12.55 3.95
CA PHE A 227 12.21 12.97 5.16
C PHE A 227 12.87 12.46 6.45
N ILE A 228 13.53 11.29 6.39
CA ILE A 228 14.15 10.66 7.55
C ILE A 228 15.50 11.33 7.86
N TYR A 229 16.31 11.59 6.83
CA TYR A 229 17.65 12.13 6.97
C TYR A 229 17.75 13.63 6.70
N HIS A 230 16.65 14.31 6.41
CA HIS A 230 16.56 15.76 6.20
C HIS A 230 17.52 16.27 5.11
N TYR A 231 17.37 15.79 3.88
CA TYR A 231 18.12 16.26 2.73
C TYR A 231 17.20 16.47 1.51
N ASN A 232 17.67 17.22 0.52
CA ASN A 232 16.98 17.33 -0.75
C ASN A 232 17.30 16.12 -1.64
N GLY A 233 16.31 15.29 -1.93
CA GLY A 233 16.47 14.06 -2.71
C GLY A 233 15.93 14.15 -4.13
N ILE A 234 16.12 13.06 -4.87
CA ILE A 234 15.55 12.84 -6.21
C ILE A 234 14.64 11.62 -6.28
N SER A 235 14.36 10.99 -5.14
CA SER A 235 13.44 9.86 -5.03
C SER A 235 12.29 10.20 -4.09
N LEU A 236 11.07 9.80 -4.49
CA LEU A 236 9.87 10.07 -3.71
C LEU A 236 8.85 8.95 -3.94
N TYR A 237 8.13 8.61 -2.88
CA TYR A 237 6.83 7.96 -2.94
C TYR A 237 5.76 8.90 -2.37
N SER A 238 4.70 9.15 -3.12
CA SER A 238 3.55 9.91 -2.64
C SER A 238 2.27 9.41 -3.30
N SER A 239 1.22 9.23 -2.50
CA SER A 239 -0.12 8.91 -3.02
C SER A 239 -0.75 10.10 -3.75
N ILE A 240 -0.30 11.32 -3.44
CA ILE A 240 -0.69 12.57 -4.09
C ILE A 240 0.50 13.03 -4.92
N PHE A 241 0.51 12.69 -6.19
CA PHE A 241 1.62 12.97 -7.08
C PHE A 241 1.16 13.85 -8.25
N ASN A 242 1.93 14.89 -8.56
CA ASN A 242 1.62 15.73 -9.71
C ASN A 242 1.85 14.94 -11.01
N GLY A 243 0.77 14.72 -11.77
CA GLY A 243 0.81 13.97 -13.03
C GLY A 243 1.73 14.57 -14.09
N ASP A 244 2.01 15.87 -14.04
CA ASP A 244 2.93 16.50 -14.99
C ASP A 244 4.38 16.14 -14.72
N ILE A 245 4.74 15.88 -13.46
CA ILE A 245 6.07 15.35 -13.12
C ILE A 245 6.22 13.93 -13.69
N LEU A 246 5.20 13.07 -13.54
CA LEU A 246 5.22 11.73 -14.14
C LEU A 246 5.33 11.77 -15.67
N LYS A 247 4.56 12.63 -16.33
CA LYS A 247 4.65 12.83 -17.78
C LYS A 247 6.04 13.30 -18.19
N TYR A 248 6.63 14.19 -17.42
CA TYR A 248 7.98 14.70 -17.68
C TYR A 248 9.00 13.57 -17.60
N TYR A 249 8.96 12.74 -16.55
CA TYR A 249 9.84 11.58 -16.42
C TYR A 249 9.62 10.54 -17.51
N ASP A 250 8.37 10.13 -17.75
CA ASP A 250 8.03 9.05 -18.68
C ASP A 250 8.10 9.50 -20.16
N LYS A 251 7.42 10.59 -20.52
CA LYS A 251 7.28 11.00 -21.92
C LYS A 251 8.40 11.92 -22.40
N THR A 252 8.88 12.82 -21.55
CA THR A 252 9.87 13.81 -21.95
C THR A 252 11.28 13.27 -21.78
N LEU A 253 11.60 12.76 -20.60
CA LEU A 253 12.93 12.25 -20.29
C LEU A 253 13.11 10.77 -20.65
N GLN A 254 12.01 10.03 -20.82
CA GLN A 254 12.02 8.58 -21.06
C GLN A 254 12.89 7.82 -20.07
N ILE A 255 12.74 8.16 -18.79
CA ILE A 255 13.39 7.44 -17.70
C ILE A 255 12.63 6.14 -17.48
N ASN A 256 13.34 5.02 -17.51
CA ASN A 256 12.75 3.71 -17.25
C ASN A 256 12.28 3.64 -15.80
N MET A 257 10.99 3.83 -15.58
CA MET A 257 10.33 3.70 -14.30
C MET A 257 9.49 2.41 -14.28
N PRO A 258 9.38 1.71 -13.14
CA PRO A 258 8.48 0.57 -13.04
C PRO A 258 7.05 0.98 -13.41
N ILE A 259 6.47 0.32 -14.41
CA ILE A 259 5.17 0.66 -15.01
C ILE A 259 4.02 0.60 -13.97
N ASP A 260 4.16 -0.26 -12.98
CA ASP A 260 3.18 -0.54 -11.92
C ASP A 260 3.22 0.45 -10.75
N LYS A 261 4.13 1.45 -10.77
CA LYS A 261 4.35 2.36 -9.63
C LYS A 261 4.16 3.82 -9.98
N ASN A 262 2.93 4.18 -10.35
CA ASN A 262 2.56 5.56 -10.70
C ASN A 262 2.72 6.58 -9.55
N SER A 263 2.98 6.11 -8.33
CA SER A 263 3.15 6.96 -7.15
C SER A 263 4.62 7.17 -6.76
N THR A 264 5.56 6.67 -7.55
CA THR A 264 6.98 6.73 -7.22
C THR A 264 7.80 7.23 -8.39
N TYR A 265 8.78 8.08 -8.10
CA TYR A 265 9.92 8.28 -8.98
C TYR A 265 11.20 8.05 -8.18
N ARG A 266 12.22 7.51 -8.81
CA ARG A 266 13.45 7.18 -8.10
C ARG A 266 14.64 7.88 -8.69
N LEU A 267 15.11 7.48 -9.82
CA LEU A 267 16.45 7.78 -10.29
C LEU A 267 16.41 8.58 -11.59
N LEU A 268 17.44 9.40 -11.80
CA LEU A 268 17.72 10.02 -13.09
C LEU A 268 18.61 9.12 -13.96
N GLY A 269 18.87 7.89 -13.54
CA GLY A 269 19.83 6.99 -14.15
C GLY A 269 21.26 7.48 -13.99
N ASN A 270 22.16 7.01 -14.88
CA ASN A 270 23.54 7.49 -14.95
C ASN A 270 23.68 8.63 -16.00
N ARG A 271 22.60 9.38 -16.25
CA ARG A 271 22.54 10.46 -17.24
C ARG A 271 23.11 11.74 -16.65
N GLN A 272 24.38 12.00 -16.89
CA GLN A 272 25.13 13.11 -16.30
C GLN A 272 24.47 14.47 -16.53
N ASN A 273 23.91 14.73 -17.71
CA ASN A 273 23.23 15.97 -18.00
C ASN A 273 22.06 16.24 -17.03
N LEU A 274 21.24 15.21 -16.79
CA LEU A 274 20.13 15.33 -15.85
C LEU A 274 20.61 15.48 -14.42
N LEU A 275 21.64 14.73 -14.01
CA LEU A 275 22.21 14.84 -12.68
C LEU A 275 22.74 16.26 -12.43
N SER A 276 23.40 16.87 -13.43
CA SER A 276 23.87 18.25 -13.36
C SER A 276 22.71 19.26 -13.34
N LEU A 277 21.74 19.14 -14.24
CA LEU A 277 20.55 20.02 -14.30
C LEU A 277 19.76 20.02 -13.00
N TRP A 278 19.67 18.87 -12.32
CA TRP A 278 18.96 18.72 -11.07
C TRP A 278 19.81 19.01 -9.85
N ASN A 279 21.06 19.45 -10.06
CA ASN A 279 21.99 19.77 -8.97
C ASN A 279 22.27 18.57 -8.04
N VAL A 280 22.40 17.39 -8.62
CA VAL A 280 22.79 16.19 -7.89
C VAL A 280 24.30 16.20 -7.74
N ASN A 281 24.79 16.66 -6.60
CA ASN A 281 26.21 16.80 -6.32
C ASN A 281 26.80 15.62 -5.55
N ASP A 282 25.96 14.92 -4.83
CA ASP A 282 26.35 13.79 -4.00
C ASP A 282 25.52 12.56 -4.34
N ARG A 283 26.16 11.40 -4.33
CA ARG A 283 25.51 10.11 -4.57
C ARG A 283 25.92 9.13 -3.47
N ILE A 284 24.94 8.48 -2.86
CA ILE A 284 25.16 7.46 -1.83
C ILE A 284 24.51 6.16 -2.29
N ARG A 285 25.29 5.07 -2.30
CA ARG A 285 24.83 3.71 -2.63
C ARG A 285 25.07 2.80 -1.44
N VAL A 286 24.12 1.90 -1.24
CA VAL A 286 24.13 0.92 -0.14
C VAL A 286 24.17 -0.46 -0.76
N ASN A 287 25.21 -1.24 -0.46
CA ASN A 287 25.43 -2.61 -0.93
C ASN A 287 25.43 -2.80 -2.47
N HIS A 288 25.48 -1.72 -3.23
CA HIS A 288 25.50 -1.76 -4.69
C HIS A 288 26.82 -1.20 -5.22
N ASP A 289 27.40 -1.92 -6.17
CA ASP A 289 28.57 -1.49 -6.95
C ASP A 289 28.10 -1.03 -8.33
N ASP A 290 27.32 0.04 -8.36
CA ASP A 290 26.90 0.63 -9.62
C ASP A 290 28.05 1.30 -10.32
N ASN A 291 28.09 1.21 -11.65
CA ASN A 291 28.97 2.04 -12.45
C ASN A 291 28.69 3.51 -12.14
N LEU A 292 29.75 4.24 -11.81
CA LEU A 292 29.64 5.66 -11.53
C LEU A 292 29.25 6.42 -12.82
N PRO A 293 28.33 7.39 -12.72
CA PRO A 293 28.06 8.31 -13.84
C PRO A 293 29.33 9.06 -14.21
N TYR A 294 29.44 9.46 -15.47
CA TYR A 294 30.52 10.34 -15.92
C TYR A 294 30.64 11.57 -15.01
N GLY A 295 31.83 11.94 -14.63
CA GLY A 295 32.06 13.08 -13.72
C GLY A 295 31.92 12.78 -12.22
N PHE A 296 31.42 11.61 -11.82
CA PHE A 296 31.41 11.23 -10.40
C PHE A 296 32.70 10.54 -9.99
N LYS A 297 33.17 10.86 -8.78
CA LYS A 297 34.35 10.23 -8.16
C LYS A 297 33.99 9.75 -6.77
N ILE A 298 34.50 8.55 -6.38
CA ILE A 298 34.34 8.05 -5.01
C ILE A 298 35.03 9.04 -4.07
N ASN A 299 34.32 9.50 -3.08
CA ASN A 299 34.81 10.40 -2.05
C ASN A 299 35.11 9.66 -0.74
N SER A 300 34.23 8.72 -0.36
CA SER A 300 34.46 7.88 0.82
C SER A 300 33.66 6.58 0.70
N GLU A 301 34.19 5.57 1.40
CA GLU A 301 33.53 4.28 1.57
C GLU A 301 33.52 3.92 3.05
N HIS A 302 32.42 3.33 3.51
CA HIS A 302 32.29 2.82 4.86
C HIS A 302 31.63 1.45 4.84
N LYS A 303 32.14 0.55 5.66
CA LYS A 303 31.61 -0.80 5.81
C LYS A 303 31.39 -1.07 7.29
N ASP A 304 30.19 -1.47 7.66
CA ASP A 304 29.84 -1.93 8.99
C ASP A 304 29.12 -3.27 8.89
N ASN A 305 29.74 -4.32 9.46
CA ASN A 305 29.24 -5.70 9.44
C ASN A 305 28.79 -6.17 8.05
N LYS A 306 27.48 -6.04 7.75
CA LYS A 306 26.86 -6.52 6.52
C LYS A 306 26.51 -5.42 5.52
N VAL A 307 26.69 -4.15 5.89
CA VAL A 307 26.28 -3.01 5.08
C VAL A 307 27.50 -2.22 4.63
N ARG A 308 27.54 -1.90 3.35
CA ARG A 308 28.58 -1.09 2.71
C ARG A 308 27.95 0.15 2.10
N TRP A 309 28.49 1.31 2.43
CA TRP A 309 28.07 2.61 1.89
C TRP A 309 29.19 3.19 1.04
N ILE A 310 28.82 3.60 -0.17
CA ILE A 310 29.74 4.28 -1.07
C ILE A 310 29.19 5.69 -1.30
N HIS A 311 29.96 6.70 -0.93
CA HIS A 311 29.67 8.10 -1.21
C HIS A 311 30.54 8.57 -2.37
N SER A 312 29.93 9.10 -3.41
CA SER A 312 30.60 9.72 -4.55
C SER A 312 30.13 11.15 -4.78
N LYS A 313 31.05 11.97 -5.29
CA LYS A 313 30.80 13.39 -5.59
C LYS A 313 30.82 13.63 -7.08
N ASN A 314 29.90 14.47 -7.54
CA ASN A 314 29.88 15.00 -8.88
C ASN A 314 30.96 16.10 -9.00
N THR A 315 31.85 15.99 -9.99
CA THR A 315 32.86 17.01 -10.30
C THR A 315 32.43 17.97 -11.39
N ILE A 316 31.27 17.72 -12.02
CA ILE A 316 30.69 18.55 -13.06
C ILE A 316 29.50 19.31 -12.45
N HIS A 317 29.71 20.59 -12.18
CA HIS A 317 28.69 21.44 -11.58
C HIS A 317 27.97 22.25 -12.66
N TYR A 318 26.65 22.32 -12.52
CA TYR A 318 25.80 23.24 -13.27
C TYR A 318 25.18 24.25 -12.29
N PRO A 319 25.09 25.55 -12.64
CA PRO A 319 24.55 26.53 -11.73
C PRO A 319 23.12 26.24 -11.33
N SER A 320 22.78 26.34 -10.04
CA SER A 320 21.41 26.15 -9.55
C SER A 320 20.42 27.18 -10.12
N ALA A 321 20.92 28.34 -10.51
CA ALA A 321 20.20 29.38 -11.21
C ALA A 321 21.11 30.01 -12.28
N HIS A 322 20.59 30.22 -13.46
CA HIS A 322 21.31 30.85 -14.55
C HIS A 322 20.36 31.72 -15.40
N ILE A 323 20.91 32.68 -16.06
CA ILE A 323 20.17 33.53 -17.01
C ILE A 323 20.55 33.11 -18.41
N THR A 324 19.55 32.92 -19.26
CA THR A 324 19.75 32.60 -20.67
C THR A 324 18.79 33.41 -21.54
N ASN A 325 19.25 33.74 -22.72
CA ASN A 325 18.42 34.32 -23.79
C ASN A 325 18.08 33.32 -24.90
N LYS A 326 18.48 32.05 -24.71
CA LYS A 326 18.20 31.00 -25.69
C LYS A 326 16.91 30.26 -25.35
N VAL A 327 15.99 30.22 -26.29
CA VAL A 327 14.73 29.47 -26.15
C VAL A 327 14.57 28.56 -27.37
N PHE A 328 14.55 27.25 -27.09
CA PHE A 328 14.45 26.18 -28.09
C PHE A 328 13.01 25.66 -28.19
N SER A 329 12.63 25.27 -29.41
CA SER A 329 11.34 24.61 -29.63
C SER A 329 11.39 23.15 -29.21
N ASN A 330 10.44 22.72 -28.33
CA ASN A 330 10.30 21.31 -27.98
C ASN A 330 10.01 20.42 -29.20
N LYS A 331 9.40 20.96 -30.25
CA LYS A 331 9.10 20.25 -31.52
C LYS A 331 10.35 19.89 -32.34
N GLU A 332 11.43 20.64 -32.18
CA GLU A 332 12.70 20.39 -32.87
C GLU A 332 13.54 19.32 -32.19
N LEU A 333 13.26 19.02 -30.90
CA LEU A 333 14.02 18.10 -30.06
C LEU A 333 13.47 16.69 -30.24
N LYS A 334 14.11 15.88 -31.06
CA LYS A 334 13.63 14.55 -31.47
C LYS A 334 13.91 13.47 -30.43
N SER A 335 14.97 13.61 -29.66
CA SER A 335 15.39 12.63 -28.66
C SER A 335 15.37 13.19 -27.23
N PRO A 336 15.30 12.33 -26.18
CA PRO A 336 15.51 12.77 -24.81
C PRO A 336 16.85 13.45 -24.59
N LEU A 337 17.90 12.99 -25.28
CA LEU A 337 19.25 13.59 -25.18
C LEU A 337 19.29 14.97 -25.74
N ASP A 338 18.60 15.24 -26.88
CA ASP A 338 18.50 16.60 -27.46
C ASP A 338 17.83 17.54 -26.43
N LYS A 339 16.79 17.06 -25.74
CA LYS A 339 16.11 17.83 -24.70
C LYS A 339 17.03 18.16 -23.53
N GLU A 340 17.84 17.19 -23.06
CA GLU A 340 18.82 17.44 -22.02
C GLU A 340 19.86 18.48 -22.44
N GLN A 341 20.40 18.33 -23.61
CA GLN A 341 21.38 19.28 -24.14
C GLN A 341 20.80 20.68 -24.35
N ALA A 342 19.56 20.76 -24.85
CA ALA A 342 18.86 22.04 -24.97
C ALA A 342 18.63 22.71 -23.62
N MET A 343 18.22 21.92 -22.60
CA MET A 343 18.01 22.43 -21.23
C MET A 343 19.32 22.89 -20.54
N LEU A 344 20.46 22.32 -20.89
CA LEU A 344 21.76 22.82 -20.43
C LEU A 344 22.17 24.14 -21.07
N GLN A 345 21.64 24.45 -22.26
CA GLN A 345 21.99 25.65 -23.00
C GLN A 345 20.97 26.77 -22.86
N GLY A 346 19.72 26.43 -22.52
CA GLY A 346 18.64 27.41 -22.49
C GLY A 346 17.31 26.84 -22.02
N ILE A 347 16.22 27.45 -22.43
CA ILE A 347 14.84 27.08 -22.06
C ILE A 347 14.24 26.27 -23.21
N VAL A 348 13.54 25.20 -22.92
CA VAL A 348 12.72 24.44 -23.86
C VAL A 348 11.27 24.85 -23.71
N SER A 349 10.67 25.38 -24.78
CA SER A 349 9.27 25.86 -24.77
C SER A 349 8.40 25.11 -25.76
N ASN A 350 7.15 24.89 -25.38
CA ASN A 350 6.09 24.44 -26.28
C ASN A 350 5.44 25.61 -27.04
N ASN A 351 5.63 26.85 -26.58
CA ASN A 351 5.11 28.05 -27.21
C ASN A 351 6.07 28.53 -28.31
N THR A 352 5.66 28.42 -29.57
CA THR A 352 6.48 28.79 -30.71
C THR A 352 6.75 30.28 -30.81
N LYS A 353 5.97 31.14 -30.16
CA LYS A 353 6.18 32.59 -30.16
C LYS A 353 7.43 33.03 -29.38
N ASP A 354 7.84 32.21 -28.40
CA ASP A 354 8.98 32.51 -27.54
C ASP A 354 10.31 31.94 -28.09
N VAL A 355 10.23 31.12 -29.13
CA VAL A 355 11.40 30.44 -29.71
C VAL A 355 12.24 31.43 -30.49
N ASN A 356 13.52 31.50 -30.15
CA ASN A 356 14.48 32.38 -30.80
C ASN A 356 15.79 31.69 -31.21
N THR A 357 15.95 30.43 -30.91
CA THR A 357 17.18 29.67 -31.17
C THR A 357 16.83 28.28 -31.73
N HIS A 358 17.49 27.90 -32.82
CA HIS A 358 17.39 26.55 -33.36
C HIS A 358 18.37 25.61 -32.67
N PHE A 359 17.92 24.42 -32.34
CA PHE A 359 18.77 23.40 -31.73
C PHE A 359 19.65 22.74 -32.80
N LYS A 360 20.95 22.72 -32.55
CA LYS A 360 21.93 21.96 -33.37
C LYS A 360 22.46 20.84 -32.48
N ALA A 361 22.20 19.58 -32.89
CA ALA A 361 22.70 18.38 -32.23
C ALA A 361 24.23 18.25 -32.36
#